data_d648f3861ae820db9e1ca2910699e08a
#
_entry.id   d648f3861ae820db9e1ca2910699e08a
#
_cell.length_a   1.000
_cell.length_b   1.000
_cell.length_c   1.000
_cell.angle_alpha   90.00
_cell.angle_beta   90.00
_cell.angle_gamma   90.00
#
_symmetry.space_group_name_H-M   'P 1'
#
loop_
_entity.id
_entity.type
_entity.pdbx_description
1 polymer ?
#
loop_
_entity_poly.entity_id
_entity_poly.type
_entity_poly.pdbx_seq_one_letter_code
_entity_poly.pdbx_strand_id
1 'polypeptide(L)'
;MARIAGVNIPQNKLVKIGLTYIYGIGHKFSNDICNSLSIPSTKRVNELTDEEILKIREYIDKNFTVEGDLRRDKSFSIKRLIDLASYRGSRHRKKLPVRGQRTRCNARTRKGKAIAIAGKKLTPLKK
;
A
#
# COMPACT_ATOMS: atom_id res chain seq x y z
N MET A 1 10.44 -0.44 -21.72
CA MET A 1 9.97 -0.55 -20.32
C MET A 1 8.46 -0.42 -20.30
N ALA A 2 7.75 -1.42 -19.79
CA ALA A 2 6.29 -1.33 -19.69
C ALA A 2 5.92 -0.39 -18.52
N ARG A 3 5.22 0.72 -18.86
CA ARG A 3 4.67 1.66 -17.87
C ARG A 3 3.16 1.53 -17.86
N ILE A 4 2.57 1.14 -16.73
CA ILE A 4 1.12 0.93 -16.58
C ILE A 4 0.65 1.72 -15.35
N ALA A 5 -0.46 2.44 -15.45
CA ALA A 5 -1.00 3.30 -14.40
C ALA A 5 0.06 4.25 -13.77
N GLY A 6 0.99 4.76 -14.59
CA GLY A 6 2.07 5.63 -14.12
C GLY A 6 3.26 4.92 -13.46
N VAL A 7 3.19 3.59 -13.26
CA VAL A 7 4.22 2.79 -12.60
C VAL A 7 5.09 2.04 -13.62
N ASN A 8 6.41 2.06 -13.41
CA ASN A 8 7.33 1.27 -14.22
C ASN A 8 7.38 -0.17 -13.68
N ILE A 9 7.00 -1.12 -14.54
CA ILE A 9 6.96 -2.54 -14.16
C ILE A 9 8.29 -3.21 -14.48
N PRO A 10 8.86 -4.00 -13.54
CA PRO A 10 10.13 -4.70 -13.75
C PRO A 10 10.01 -5.73 -14.89
N GLN A 11 10.90 -5.64 -15.88
CA GLN A 11 10.86 -6.46 -17.10
C GLN A 11 11.12 -7.96 -16.84
N ASN A 12 11.98 -8.27 -15.85
CA ASN A 12 12.41 -9.64 -15.56
C ASN A 12 11.42 -10.46 -14.73
N LYS A 13 10.28 -9.86 -14.34
CA LYS A 13 9.26 -10.54 -13.54
C LYS A 13 8.15 -11.11 -14.41
N LEU A 14 7.47 -12.14 -13.88
CA LEU A 14 6.23 -12.63 -14.48
C LEU A 14 5.18 -11.53 -14.46
N VAL A 15 4.31 -11.47 -15.46
CA VAL A 15 3.25 -10.45 -15.56
C VAL A 15 2.41 -10.38 -14.31
N LYS A 16 1.98 -11.52 -13.75
CA LYS A 16 1.22 -11.61 -12.51
C LYS A 16 1.92 -11.00 -11.29
N ILE A 17 3.25 -11.05 -11.26
CA ILE A 17 4.03 -10.44 -10.17
C ILE A 17 4.28 -8.96 -10.48
N GLY A 18 4.56 -8.64 -11.73
CA GLY A 18 4.78 -7.27 -12.18
C GLY A 18 3.57 -6.36 -11.90
N LEU A 19 2.36 -6.83 -12.14
CA LEU A 19 1.15 -6.06 -11.87
C LEU A 19 0.94 -5.75 -10.38
N THR A 20 1.45 -6.56 -9.47
CA THR A 20 1.34 -6.27 -8.03
C THR A 20 2.19 -5.09 -7.56
N TYR A 21 3.06 -4.54 -8.40
CA TYR A 21 3.78 -3.30 -8.10
C TYR A 21 2.88 -2.07 -8.18
N ILE A 22 1.72 -2.19 -8.83
CA ILE A 22 0.72 -1.13 -8.91
C ILE A 22 -0.07 -1.09 -7.59
N TYR A 23 -0.08 0.06 -6.93
CA TYR A 23 -0.82 0.22 -5.69
C TYR A 23 -2.34 0.06 -5.92
N GLY A 24 -2.92 -0.94 -5.29
CA GLY A 24 -4.32 -1.33 -5.45
C GLY A 24 -4.49 -2.69 -6.14
N ILE A 25 -3.47 -3.20 -6.82
CA ILE A 25 -3.51 -4.51 -7.46
C ILE A 25 -2.72 -5.51 -6.61
N GLY A 26 -3.43 -6.47 -6.02
CA GLY A 26 -2.82 -7.61 -5.32
C GLY A 26 -2.76 -8.85 -6.20
N HIS A 27 -2.27 -9.96 -5.64
CA HIS A 27 -2.15 -11.23 -6.38
C HIS A 27 -3.47 -11.72 -6.99
N LYS A 28 -4.60 -11.54 -6.29
CA LYS A 28 -5.91 -11.92 -6.79
C LYS A 28 -6.26 -11.13 -8.05
N PHE A 29 -6.28 -9.81 -7.94
CA PHE A 29 -6.61 -8.95 -9.09
C PHE A 29 -5.63 -9.12 -10.24
N SER A 30 -4.36 -9.33 -9.96
CA SER A 30 -3.37 -9.62 -11.01
C SER A 30 -3.69 -10.91 -11.76
N ASN A 31 -4.09 -11.98 -11.08
CA ASN A 31 -4.52 -13.22 -11.71
C ASN A 31 -5.82 -13.02 -12.50
N ASP A 32 -6.78 -12.30 -11.95
CA ASP A 32 -8.06 -12.02 -12.62
C ASP A 32 -7.84 -11.22 -13.91
N ILE A 33 -6.92 -10.25 -13.92
CA ILE A 33 -6.51 -9.49 -15.11
C ILE A 33 -5.90 -10.42 -16.16
N CYS A 34 -4.94 -11.26 -15.77
CA CYS A 34 -4.29 -12.21 -16.68
C CYS A 34 -5.31 -13.19 -17.29
N ASN A 35 -6.23 -13.72 -16.50
CA ASN A 35 -7.26 -14.65 -16.95
C ASN A 35 -8.25 -13.96 -17.91
N SER A 36 -8.71 -12.75 -17.59
CA SER A 36 -9.66 -11.99 -18.41
C SER A 36 -9.09 -11.60 -19.78
N LEU A 37 -7.78 -11.36 -19.84
CA LEU A 37 -7.08 -11.01 -21.07
C LEU A 37 -6.42 -12.20 -21.76
N SER A 38 -6.63 -13.42 -21.26
CA SER A 38 -6.04 -14.66 -21.78
C SER A 38 -4.50 -14.62 -21.86
N ILE A 39 -3.85 -13.91 -20.93
CA ILE A 39 -2.39 -13.81 -20.87
C ILE A 39 -1.88 -14.97 -19.99
N PRO A 40 -0.95 -15.81 -20.48
CA PRO A 40 -0.38 -16.90 -19.71
C PRO A 40 0.31 -16.39 -18.44
N SER A 41 -0.01 -16.99 -17.28
CA SER A 41 0.57 -16.58 -15.98
C SER A 41 2.08 -16.78 -15.88
N THR A 42 2.66 -17.56 -16.79
CA THR A 42 4.09 -17.84 -16.91
C THR A 42 4.84 -16.81 -17.77
N LYS A 43 4.11 -15.97 -18.52
CA LYS A 43 4.68 -14.96 -19.40
C LYS A 43 5.41 -13.88 -18.61
N ARG A 44 6.57 -13.45 -19.10
CA ARG A 44 7.33 -12.35 -18.50
C ARG A 44 6.91 -11.00 -19.08
N VAL A 45 7.18 -9.94 -18.33
CA VAL A 45 6.83 -8.56 -18.73
C VAL A 45 7.56 -8.13 -20.00
N ASN A 46 8.78 -8.60 -20.23
CA ASN A 46 9.55 -8.32 -21.45
C ASN A 46 9.00 -9.00 -22.72
N GLU A 47 8.18 -10.03 -22.56
CA GLU A 47 7.56 -10.78 -23.66
C GLU A 47 6.18 -10.23 -24.06
N LEU A 48 5.69 -9.21 -23.34
CA LEU A 48 4.42 -8.58 -23.63
C LEU A 48 4.52 -7.75 -24.92
N THR A 49 3.53 -7.91 -25.78
CA THR A 49 3.35 -7.04 -26.95
C THR A 49 2.74 -5.69 -26.54
N ASP A 50 2.94 -4.66 -27.35
CA ASP A 50 2.36 -3.34 -27.08
C ASP A 50 0.83 -3.37 -27.07
N GLU A 51 0.22 -4.25 -27.88
CA GLU A 51 -1.24 -4.47 -27.86
C GLU A 51 -1.73 -5.07 -26.54
N GLU A 52 -0.99 -6.04 -25.99
CA GLU A 52 -1.33 -6.63 -24.69
C GLU A 52 -1.18 -5.59 -23.56
N ILE A 53 -0.16 -4.75 -23.62
CA ILE A 53 0.03 -3.66 -22.66
C ILE A 53 -1.12 -2.65 -22.74
N LEU A 54 -1.59 -2.30 -23.94
CA LEU A 54 -2.76 -1.45 -24.12
C LEU A 54 -4.02 -2.06 -23.50
N LYS A 55 -4.30 -3.34 -23.81
CA LYS A 55 -5.44 -4.06 -23.23
C LYS A 55 -5.39 -4.11 -21.69
N ILE A 56 -4.21 -4.31 -21.11
CA ILE A 56 -4.03 -4.29 -19.64
C ILE A 56 -4.35 -2.90 -19.09
N ARG A 57 -3.88 -1.82 -19.73
CA ARG A 57 -4.17 -0.44 -19.30
C ARG A 57 -5.66 -0.16 -19.32
N GLU A 58 -6.32 -0.41 -20.44
CA GLU A 58 -7.76 -0.18 -20.61
C GLU A 58 -8.58 -0.99 -19.60
N TYR A 59 -8.19 -2.24 -19.34
CA TYR A 59 -8.88 -3.09 -18.39
C TYR A 59 -8.72 -2.58 -16.95
N ILE A 60 -7.53 -2.09 -16.58
CA ILE A 60 -7.26 -1.51 -15.27
C ILE A 60 -8.05 -0.21 -15.10
N ASP A 61 -7.96 0.70 -16.06
CA ASP A 61 -8.63 2.01 -15.99
C ASP A 61 -10.15 1.88 -15.94
N LYS A 62 -10.71 0.85 -16.57
CA LYS A 62 -12.16 0.61 -16.57
C LYS A 62 -12.67 -0.05 -15.29
N ASN A 63 -11.90 -0.94 -14.69
CA ASN A 63 -12.41 -1.82 -13.62
C ASN A 63 -11.83 -1.52 -12.23
N PHE A 64 -10.70 -0.79 -12.14
CA PHE A 64 -10.00 -0.58 -10.88
C PHE A 64 -9.63 0.88 -10.64
N THR A 65 -9.82 1.33 -9.42
CA THR A 65 -9.18 2.56 -8.93
C THR A 65 -7.81 2.21 -8.38
N VAL A 66 -6.75 2.82 -8.93
CA VAL A 66 -5.38 2.47 -8.58
C VAL A 66 -4.55 3.73 -8.29
N GLU A 67 -3.37 3.52 -7.73
CA GLU A 67 -2.33 4.52 -7.48
C GLU A 67 -2.85 5.84 -6.87
N GLY A 68 -2.80 6.93 -7.59
CA GLY A 68 -3.13 8.27 -7.10
C GLY A 68 -4.56 8.39 -6.60
N ASP A 69 -5.51 7.87 -7.36
CA ASP A 69 -6.94 7.95 -7.03
C ASP A 69 -7.27 7.11 -5.79
N LEU A 70 -6.75 5.89 -5.71
CA LEU A 70 -6.93 5.05 -4.53
C LEU A 70 -6.27 5.66 -3.27
N ARG A 71 -5.09 6.28 -3.42
CA ARG A 71 -4.43 6.98 -2.31
C ARG A 71 -5.24 8.18 -1.84
N ARG A 72 -5.85 8.90 -2.77
CA ARG A 72 -6.74 10.03 -2.50
C ARG A 72 -7.96 9.57 -1.72
N ASP A 73 -8.65 8.55 -2.20
CA ASP A 73 -9.85 7.99 -1.54
C ASP A 73 -9.55 7.50 -0.12
N LYS A 74 -8.43 6.82 0.05
CA LYS A 74 -7.97 6.38 1.37
C LYS A 74 -7.70 7.57 2.30
N SER A 75 -7.07 8.61 1.80
CA SER A 75 -6.78 9.83 2.56
C SER A 75 -8.07 10.57 2.93
N PHE A 76 -9.02 10.66 2.00
CA PHE A 76 -10.34 11.23 2.26
C PHE A 76 -11.10 10.47 3.33
N SER A 77 -11.09 9.13 3.25
CA SER A 77 -11.74 8.28 4.25
C SER A 77 -11.16 8.49 5.66
N ILE A 78 -9.84 8.62 5.78
CA ILE A 78 -9.16 8.91 7.05
C ILE A 78 -9.49 10.33 7.52
N LYS A 79 -9.44 11.31 6.63
CA LYS A 79 -9.76 12.71 6.94
C LYS A 79 -11.19 12.83 7.46
N ARG A 80 -12.16 12.21 6.80
CA ARG A 80 -13.55 12.17 7.25
C ARG A 80 -13.69 11.65 8.69
N LEU A 81 -12.98 10.57 9.05
CA LEU A 81 -13.00 10.04 10.42
C LEU A 81 -12.42 11.03 11.44
N ILE A 82 -11.41 11.80 11.05
CA ILE A 82 -10.78 12.83 11.90
C ILE A 82 -11.72 14.00 12.08
N ASP A 83 -12.35 14.48 11.01
CA ASP A 83 -13.25 15.63 11.01
C ASP A 83 -14.53 15.34 11.83
N LEU A 84 -15.03 14.11 11.78
CA LEU A 84 -16.12 13.63 12.63
C LEU A 84 -15.73 13.44 14.10
N ALA A 85 -14.50 13.76 14.49
CA ALA A 85 -13.97 13.58 15.86
C ALA A 85 -14.18 12.16 16.44
N SER A 86 -14.29 11.14 15.57
CA SER A 86 -14.50 9.76 16.01
C SER A 86 -13.30 9.21 16.78
N TYR A 87 -13.51 8.17 17.62
CA TYR A 87 -12.42 7.51 18.31
C TYR A 87 -11.34 7.01 17.34
N ARG A 88 -11.73 6.39 16.23
CA ARG A 88 -10.80 5.95 15.18
C ARG A 88 -10.04 7.13 14.56
N GLY A 89 -10.72 8.24 14.30
CA GLY A 89 -10.10 9.47 13.80
C GLY A 89 -9.07 10.05 14.77
N SER A 90 -9.39 10.08 16.08
CA SER A 90 -8.42 10.52 17.11
C SER A 90 -7.18 9.62 17.16
N ARG A 91 -7.34 8.30 16.95
CA ARG A 91 -6.23 7.37 16.87
C ARG A 91 -5.36 7.62 15.63
N HIS A 92 -5.98 7.88 14.47
CA HIS A 92 -5.25 8.27 13.25
C HIS A 92 -4.45 9.55 13.45
N ARG A 93 -5.07 10.61 14.03
CA ARG A 93 -4.41 11.88 14.32
C ARG A 93 -3.20 11.72 15.24
N LYS A 94 -3.32 10.87 16.26
CA LYS A 94 -2.24 10.59 17.23
C LYS A 94 -1.21 9.57 16.71
N LYS A 95 -1.33 9.08 15.47
CA LYS A 95 -0.47 8.02 14.89
C LYS A 95 -0.41 6.76 15.76
N LEU A 96 -1.53 6.39 16.36
CA LEU A 96 -1.67 5.22 17.21
C LEU A 96 -2.43 4.10 16.49
N PRO A 97 -2.30 2.84 16.94
CA PRO A 97 -3.10 1.72 16.41
C PRO A 97 -4.60 2.00 16.53
N VAL A 98 -5.35 1.65 15.47
CA VAL A 98 -6.77 1.97 15.33
C VAL A 98 -7.67 0.78 15.65
N ARG A 99 -7.10 -0.44 15.66
CA ARG A 99 -7.84 -1.71 15.83
C ARG A 99 -7.74 -2.30 17.24
N GLY A 100 -7.56 -1.48 18.27
CA GLY A 100 -7.53 -1.93 19.66
C GLY A 100 -6.26 -2.65 20.13
N GLN A 101 -5.18 -2.61 19.33
CA GLN A 101 -3.92 -3.24 19.72
C GLN A 101 -3.33 -2.57 20.98
N ARG A 102 -2.68 -3.38 21.81
CA ARG A 102 -1.99 -2.90 23.02
C ARG A 102 -0.85 -1.94 22.64
N THR A 103 -0.78 -0.81 23.33
CA THR A 103 0.18 0.26 23.02
C THR A 103 1.28 0.44 24.05
N ARG A 104 1.23 -0.25 25.21
CA ARG A 104 2.22 -0.09 26.29
C ARG A 104 3.64 -0.45 25.83
N CYS A 105 3.85 -1.64 25.29
CA CYS A 105 5.16 -2.15 24.89
C CYS A 105 5.32 -2.17 23.37
N ASN A 106 4.26 -2.54 22.65
CA ASN A 106 4.23 -2.83 21.22
C ASN A 106 3.70 -1.65 20.38
N ALA A 107 3.16 -1.95 19.21
CA ALA A 107 2.64 -0.97 18.25
C ALA A 107 3.74 -0.10 17.61
N ARG A 108 4.94 -0.64 17.47
CA ARG A 108 6.10 0.09 16.94
C ARG A 108 5.93 0.50 15.48
N THR A 109 5.22 -0.28 14.67
CA THR A 109 4.90 0.07 13.29
C THR A 109 4.22 1.44 13.16
N ARG A 110 3.34 1.78 14.11
CA ARG A 110 2.63 3.07 14.13
C ARG A 110 3.36 4.14 14.93
N LYS A 111 4.00 3.77 16.04
CA LYS A 111 4.70 4.69 16.95
C LYS A 111 6.13 5.01 16.50
N GLY A 112 6.70 4.22 15.61
CA GLY A 112 8.11 4.30 15.23
C GLY A 112 9.05 3.61 16.23
N LYS A 113 10.35 3.76 16.03
CA LYS A 113 11.39 3.18 16.88
C LYS A 113 11.23 3.64 18.35
N ALA A 114 11.62 2.80 19.29
CA ALA A 114 11.68 3.19 20.69
C ALA A 114 12.80 4.22 20.87
N ILE A 115 12.43 5.40 21.36
CA ILE A 115 13.38 6.47 21.67
C ILE A 115 13.50 6.54 23.18
N ALA A 116 14.72 6.48 23.71
CA ALA A 116 14.98 6.69 25.13
C ALA A 116 14.61 8.14 25.51
N ILE A 117 13.95 8.30 26.64
CA ILE A 117 13.65 9.65 27.15
C ILE A 117 14.98 10.23 27.67
N ALA A 118 15.50 11.21 26.94
CA ALA A 118 16.69 11.94 27.38
C ALA A 118 16.36 12.74 28.65
N GLY A 119 17.30 12.75 29.62
CA GLY A 119 17.22 13.65 30.78
C GLY A 119 16.69 13.07 32.07
N LYS A 120 16.42 11.76 32.17
CA LYS A 120 16.22 11.13 33.46
C LYS A 120 17.60 10.99 34.14
N LYS A 121 18.05 12.03 34.87
CA LYS A 121 19.23 11.93 35.72
C LYS A 121 19.00 10.79 36.70
N LEU A 122 19.86 9.77 36.66
CA LEU A 122 19.95 8.78 37.71
C LEU A 122 20.29 9.58 39.00
N THR A 123 19.37 9.62 39.93
CA THR A 123 19.67 10.14 41.27
C THR A 123 20.84 9.33 41.81
N PRO A 124 21.95 9.97 42.22
CA PRO A 124 23.06 9.23 42.82
C PRO A 124 22.53 8.47 44.03
N LEU A 125 22.84 7.17 44.08
CA LEU A 125 22.59 6.34 45.28
C LEU A 125 23.21 7.06 46.48
N LYS A 126 22.39 7.48 47.43
CA LYS A 126 22.88 7.91 48.74
C LYS A 126 23.63 6.73 49.33
N LYS A 127 24.94 6.89 49.53
CA LYS A 127 25.74 6.01 50.39
C LYS A 127 25.28 6.12 51.81
#